data_ab83dafbf6b388b9e8898c68dac69529
#
_entry.id   ab83dafbf6b388b9e8898c68dac69529
#
_cell.length_a   1.000
_cell.length_b   1.000
_cell.length_c   1.000
_cell.angle_alpha   90.00
_cell.angle_beta   90.00
_cell.angle_gamma   90.00
#
_symmetry.space_group_name_H-M   'P 1'
#
loop_
_entity.id
_entity.type
_entity.pdbx_description
1 polymer ?
#
loop_
_entity_poly.entity_id
_entity_poly.type
_entity_poly.pdbx_seq_one_letter_code
_entity_poly.pdbx_strand_id
1 'polypeptide(L)'
;TLTPSSAASDVYKRQAKGLLKAAIRDPNPVIFLEHEVLYGQSFDVPDDGDWIVPIGKANILRSGSDITIVAFSIMVGRALEAADRLAEQGISAEVIDLRSIRPLDSATIIESVKKTSRLVTCEEGFPFAGIGAEIAMQVMEQAFDWLDAPIARVTGKDVPMPYAANLEALALPQIDDIFAAARTTCDGFK
;
A
#
# COMPACT_ATOMS: atom_id res chain seq x y z
N THR A 1 -9.46 -18.55 12.19
CA THR A 1 -8.68 -17.34 12.51
C THR A 1 -7.35 -17.46 11.81
N LEU A 2 -7.24 -16.81 10.63
CA LEU A 2 -5.97 -16.68 9.92
C LEU A 2 -5.10 -15.71 10.72
N THR A 3 -3.98 -16.18 11.22
CA THR A 3 -2.95 -15.30 11.78
C THR A 3 -2.37 -14.47 10.64
N PRO A 4 -2.33 -13.13 10.73
CA PRO A 4 -1.63 -12.33 9.74
C PRO A 4 -0.18 -12.82 9.66
N SER A 5 0.39 -12.83 8.44
CA SER A 5 1.76 -13.29 8.26
C SER A 5 2.70 -12.51 9.19
N SER A 6 3.64 -13.18 9.83
CA SER A 6 4.55 -12.58 10.81
C SER A 6 5.31 -11.37 10.22
N ALA A 7 5.55 -11.36 8.92
CA ALA A 7 6.19 -10.25 8.20
C ALA A 7 5.34 -8.97 8.19
N ALA A 8 4.02 -9.06 7.94
CA ALA A 8 3.13 -7.90 7.99
C ALA A 8 3.08 -7.29 9.39
N SER A 9 3.11 -8.13 10.42
CA SER A 9 3.07 -7.68 11.81
C SER A 9 4.30 -6.87 12.22
N ASP A 10 5.50 -7.27 11.83
CA ASP A 10 6.76 -6.57 12.18
C ASP A 10 6.89 -5.19 11.53
N VAL A 11 6.28 -5.00 10.37
CA VAL A 11 6.32 -3.74 9.63
C VAL A 11 5.56 -2.63 10.34
N TYR A 12 4.33 -2.90 10.78
CA TYR A 12 3.50 -1.88 11.44
C TYR A 12 4.10 -1.39 12.78
N LYS A 13 4.76 -2.25 13.53
CA LYS A 13 5.34 -1.95 14.85
C LYS A 13 6.45 -0.93 14.81
N ARG A 14 7.46 -1.24 13.99
CA ARG A 14 8.62 -0.37 13.81
C ARG A 14 8.19 0.96 13.20
N GLN A 15 7.18 0.89 12.32
CA GLN A 15 6.70 2.02 11.58
C GLN A 15 5.93 3.00 12.46
N ALA A 16 4.94 2.54 13.24
CA ALA A 16 4.14 3.40 14.10
C ALA A 16 5.03 4.15 15.10
N LYS A 17 5.89 3.43 15.86
CA LYS A 17 6.84 4.04 16.80
C LYS A 17 7.82 4.98 16.12
N GLY A 18 8.41 4.54 14.99
CA GLY A 18 9.46 5.31 14.30
C GLY A 18 8.96 6.54 13.58
N LEU A 19 7.80 6.47 12.92
CA LEU A 19 7.16 7.62 12.26
C LEU A 19 6.61 8.63 13.28
N LEU A 20 6.00 8.17 14.38
CA LEU A 20 5.51 9.07 15.42
C LEU A 20 6.66 9.85 16.06
N LYS A 21 7.79 9.20 16.35
CA LYS A 21 8.99 9.90 16.85
C LYS A 21 9.54 10.90 15.81
N ALA A 22 9.54 10.53 14.53
CA ALA A 22 9.95 11.44 13.47
C ALA A 22 9.03 12.66 13.39
N ALA A 23 7.71 12.45 13.44
CA ALA A 23 6.70 13.51 13.43
C ALA A 23 6.83 14.48 14.62
N ILE A 24 7.08 13.96 15.84
CA ILE A 24 7.29 14.79 17.03
C ILE A 24 8.56 15.65 16.92
N ARG A 25 9.58 15.15 16.23
CA ARG A 25 10.88 15.83 16.08
C ARG A 25 10.97 16.75 14.86
N ASP A 26 10.00 16.67 13.96
CA ASP A 26 9.94 17.58 12.80
C ASP A 26 9.58 18.99 13.28
N PRO A 27 10.33 20.03 12.84
CA PRO A 27 10.05 21.41 13.25
C PRO A 27 8.80 22.00 12.60
N ASN A 28 8.22 21.31 11.63
CA ASN A 28 7.00 21.71 10.94
C ASN A 28 5.76 21.00 11.51
N PRO A 29 4.55 21.54 11.31
CA PRO A 29 3.33 20.82 11.63
C PRO A 29 3.22 19.52 10.81
N VAL A 30 3.08 18.39 11.49
CA VAL A 30 2.91 17.06 10.88
C VAL A 30 1.52 16.53 11.21
N ILE A 31 0.75 16.17 10.17
CA ILE A 31 -0.51 15.46 10.32
C ILE A 31 -0.18 13.97 10.33
N PHE A 32 -0.40 13.32 11.48
CA PHE A 32 -0.17 11.90 11.68
C PHE A 32 -1.52 11.17 11.71
N LEU A 33 -1.78 10.35 10.67
CA LEU A 33 -3.04 9.62 10.53
C LEU A 33 -2.85 8.18 11.01
N GLU A 34 -3.77 7.72 11.85
CA GLU A 34 -3.79 6.36 12.39
C GLU A 34 -5.08 5.66 11.99
N HIS A 35 -5.02 4.35 11.80
CA HIS A 35 -6.16 3.52 11.46
C HIS A 35 -6.64 2.77 12.70
N GLU A 36 -7.86 3.05 13.15
CA GLU A 36 -8.42 2.55 14.42
C GLU A 36 -8.42 1.01 14.50
N VAL A 37 -8.73 0.31 13.41
CA VAL A 37 -8.75 -1.16 13.38
C VAL A 37 -7.36 -1.76 13.69
N LEU A 38 -6.28 -1.04 13.41
CA LEU A 38 -4.92 -1.50 13.71
C LEU A 38 -4.58 -1.46 15.21
N TYR A 39 -5.33 -0.73 16.04
CA TYR A 39 -5.13 -0.69 17.51
C TYR A 39 -5.42 -2.03 18.18
N GLY A 40 -6.26 -2.87 17.57
CA GLY A 40 -6.53 -4.23 18.07
C GLY A 40 -5.39 -5.22 17.88
N GLN A 41 -4.32 -4.84 17.18
CA GLN A 41 -3.19 -5.71 16.90
C GLN A 41 -2.08 -5.50 17.95
N SER A 42 -1.62 -6.60 18.56
CA SER A 42 -0.50 -6.58 19.51
C SER A 42 0.77 -7.07 18.82
N PHE A 43 1.87 -6.38 19.09
CA PHE A 43 3.13 -6.66 18.42
C PHE A 43 4.34 -6.51 19.35
N ASP A 44 5.38 -7.33 19.17
CA ASP A 44 6.66 -7.14 19.87
C ASP A 44 7.39 -5.94 19.27
N VAL A 45 7.75 -4.97 20.06
CA VAL A 45 8.54 -3.81 19.64
C VAL A 45 9.98 -4.04 20.08
N PRO A 46 10.96 -4.04 19.17
CA PRO A 46 12.37 -4.11 19.58
C PRO A 46 12.71 -2.98 20.54
N ASP A 47 13.41 -3.32 21.61
CA ASP A 47 13.91 -2.34 22.59
C ASP A 47 15.27 -1.79 22.13
N ASP A 48 15.33 -1.36 20.87
CA ASP A 48 16.55 -0.90 20.19
C ASP A 48 16.76 0.63 20.30
N GLY A 49 16.27 1.23 21.36
CA GLY A 49 16.58 2.62 21.71
C GLY A 49 15.86 3.66 20.84
N ASP A 50 16.60 4.45 20.07
CA ASP A 50 16.07 5.61 19.37
C ASP A 50 15.79 5.36 17.90
N TRP A 51 15.05 4.32 17.58
CA TRP A 51 14.61 4.01 16.21
C TRP A 51 13.70 5.10 15.65
N ILE A 52 14.07 5.62 14.48
CA ILE A 52 13.30 6.62 13.71
C ILE A 52 13.08 6.10 12.30
N VAL A 53 11.89 6.29 11.79
CA VAL A 53 11.55 6.08 10.38
C VAL A 53 11.48 7.44 9.69
N PRO A 54 12.28 7.70 8.65
CA PRO A 54 12.28 9.00 7.99
C PRO A 54 10.95 9.25 7.27
N ILE A 55 10.41 10.47 7.44
CA ILE A 55 9.24 10.94 6.70
C ILE A 55 9.59 11.08 5.22
N GLY A 56 8.68 10.71 4.33
CA GLY A 56 8.88 10.81 2.88
C GLY A 56 9.71 9.67 2.29
N LYS A 57 9.85 8.56 3.01
CA LYS A 57 10.51 7.35 2.51
C LYS A 57 9.56 6.15 2.56
N ALA A 58 9.28 5.61 1.38
CA ALA A 58 8.55 4.36 1.22
C ALA A 58 9.39 3.15 1.64
N ASN A 59 8.74 2.01 1.79
CA ASN A 59 9.39 0.76 2.11
C ASN A 59 8.94 -0.36 1.18
N ILE A 60 9.88 -1.02 0.54
CA ILE A 60 9.61 -2.24 -0.22
C ILE A 60 9.56 -3.39 0.79
N LEU A 61 8.33 -3.87 1.06
CA LEU A 61 8.10 -4.94 2.03
C LEU A 61 8.28 -6.33 1.43
N ARG A 62 8.03 -6.43 0.15
CA ARG A 62 8.20 -7.65 -0.63
C ARG A 62 8.78 -7.26 -1.98
N SER A 63 9.89 -7.88 -2.36
CA SER A 63 10.45 -7.72 -3.70
C SER A 63 9.69 -8.58 -4.70
N GLY A 64 9.50 -8.06 -5.91
CA GLY A 64 8.82 -8.75 -7.01
C GLY A 64 9.32 -8.27 -8.37
N SER A 65 8.93 -8.98 -9.44
CA SER A 65 9.37 -8.72 -10.80
C SER A 65 8.24 -8.48 -11.80
N ASP A 66 6.99 -8.86 -11.48
CA ASP A 66 5.94 -8.93 -12.48
C ASP A 66 4.91 -7.79 -12.35
N ILE A 67 4.72 -7.25 -11.15
CA ILE A 67 3.80 -6.17 -10.87
C ILE A 67 4.19 -5.43 -9.59
N THR A 68 3.99 -4.12 -9.57
CA THR A 68 4.12 -3.28 -8.38
C THR A 68 2.74 -3.05 -7.77
N ILE A 69 2.60 -3.30 -6.47
CA ILE A 69 1.41 -2.97 -5.67
C ILE A 69 1.81 -1.91 -4.65
N VAL A 70 1.21 -0.74 -4.75
CA VAL A 70 1.46 0.39 -3.83
C VAL A 70 0.28 0.53 -2.88
N ALA A 71 0.57 0.56 -1.60
CA ALA A 71 -0.45 0.67 -0.56
C ALA A 71 0.04 1.51 0.63
N PHE A 72 -0.86 1.84 1.53
CA PHE A 72 -0.57 2.48 2.81
C PHE A 72 -1.63 2.10 3.85
N SER A 73 -1.33 2.35 5.12
CA SER A 73 -2.23 2.02 6.23
C SER A 73 -2.67 0.54 6.20
N ILE A 74 -3.89 0.22 6.55
CA ILE A 74 -4.41 -1.15 6.61
C ILE A 74 -4.31 -1.89 5.26
N MET A 75 -4.33 -1.16 4.14
CA MET A 75 -4.22 -1.76 2.81
C MET A 75 -2.88 -2.45 2.57
N VAL A 76 -1.83 -2.12 3.30
CA VAL A 76 -0.52 -2.79 3.20
C VAL A 76 -0.61 -4.27 3.57
N GLY A 77 -1.30 -4.58 4.68
CA GLY A 77 -1.52 -5.97 5.09
C GLY A 77 -2.33 -6.76 4.05
N ARG A 78 -3.39 -6.13 3.51
CA ARG A 78 -4.21 -6.73 2.44
C ARG A 78 -3.42 -6.93 1.15
N ALA A 79 -2.53 -6.00 0.81
CA ALA A 79 -1.64 -6.11 -0.36
C ALA A 79 -0.62 -7.25 -0.21
N LEU A 80 -0.04 -7.44 0.97
CA LEU A 80 0.87 -8.55 1.24
C LEU A 80 0.17 -9.91 1.13
N GLU A 81 -1.05 -10.03 1.67
CA GLU A 81 -1.85 -11.25 1.56
C GLU A 81 -2.29 -11.54 0.11
N ALA A 82 -2.66 -10.50 -0.65
CA ALA A 82 -2.93 -10.63 -2.08
C ALA A 82 -1.67 -11.08 -2.85
N ALA A 83 -0.49 -10.55 -2.49
CA ALA A 83 0.78 -10.92 -3.10
C ALA A 83 1.18 -12.37 -2.80
N ASP A 84 0.84 -12.92 -1.62
CA ASP A 84 1.04 -14.34 -1.31
C ASP A 84 0.19 -15.22 -2.23
N ARG A 85 -1.09 -14.87 -2.42
CA ARG A 85 -1.99 -15.58 -3.33
C ARG A 85 -1.58 -15.47 -4.81
N LEU A 86 -1.03 -14.33 -5.21
CA LEU A 86 -0.47 -14.14 -6.57
C LEU A 86 0.74 -15.04 -6.79
N ALA A 87 1.60 -15.19 -5.78
CA ALA A 87 2.76 -16.08 -5.84
C ALA A 87 2.38 -17.56 -6.04
N GLU A 88 1.26 -18.02 -5.46
CA GLU A 88 0.70 -19.34 -5.69
C GLU A 88 0.30 -19.57 -7.18
N GLN A 89 0.08 -18.47 -7.92
CA GLN A 89 -0.20 -18.48 -9.35
C GLN A 89 1.01 -18.15 -10.22
N GLY A 90 2.20 -18.06 -9.60
CA GLY A 90 3.46 -17.76 -10.31
C GLY A 90 3.66 -16.28 -10.64
N ILE A 91 2.88 -15.37 -10.05
CA ILE A 91 3.03 -13.91 -10.23
C ILE A 91 3.83 -13.33 -9.06
N SER A 92 4.98 -12.74 -9.36
CA SER A 92 5.89 -12.14 -8.38
C SER A 92 5.57 -10.65 -8.18
N ALA A 93 4.76 -10.35 -7.16
CA ALA A 93 4.36 -8.97 -6.85
C ALA A 93 5.36 -8.28 -5.92
N GLU A 94 5.80 -7.08 -6.29
CA GLU A 94 6.49 -6.15 -5.40
C GLU A 94 5.48 -5.32 -4.63
N VAL A 95 5.59 -5.30 -3.29
CA VAL A 95 4.68 -4.54 -2.42
C VAL A 95 5.43 -3.40 -1.78
N ILE A 96 4.94 -2.18 -2.04
CA ILE A 96 5.47 -0.92 -1.51
C ILE A 96 4.49 -0.33 -0.52
N ASP A 97 4.97 -0.08 0.69
CA ASP A 97 4.29 0.72 1.69
C ASP A 97 4.75 2.17 1.61
N LEU A 98 3.85 3.07 1.30
CA LEU A 98 4.14 4.50 1.15
C LEU A 98 4.61 5.17 2.43
N ARG A 99 4.08 4.79 3.58
CA ARG A 99 4.33 5.40 4.91
C ARG A 99 4.00 6.89 4.98
N SER A 100 4.32 7.64 3.96
CA SER A 100 4.08 9.08 3.85
C SER A 100 3.36 9.40 2.56
N ILE A 101 2.27 10.14 2.68
CA ILE A 101 1.52 10.62 1.52
C ILE A 101 2.11 11.93 0.99
N ARG A 102 2.58 12.79 1.91
CA ARG A 102 3.25 14.05 1.56
C ARG A 102 4.31 14.36 2.63
N PRO A 103 5.59 14.42 2.23
CA PRO A 103 6.13 14.17 0.89
C PRO A 103 5.97 12.70 0.46
N LEU A 104 5.70 12.48 -0.84
CA LEU A 104 5.61 11.15 -1.45
C LEU A 104 6.99 10.72 -1.95
N ASP A 105 7.36 9.45 -1.71
CA ASP A 105 8.58 8.85 -2.28
C ASP A 105 8.32 8.34 -3.71
N SER A 106 8.13 9.27 -4.64
CA SER A 106 7.86 8.95 -6.04
C SER A 106 9.00 8.17 -6.68
N ALA A 107 10.25 8.43 -6.28
CA ALA A 107 11.41 7.75 -6.84
C ALA A 107 11.35 6.23 -6.63
N THR A 108 11.00 5.79 -5.42
CA THR A 108 10.86 4.36 -5.11
C THR A 108 9.75 3.73 -5.97
N ILE A 109 8.63 4.42 -6.17
CA ILE A 109 7.53 3.91 -7.00
C ILE A 109 7.96 3.80 -8.47
N ILE A 110 8.57 4.84 -9.00
CA ILE A 110 9.01 4.90 -10.41
C ILE A 110 10.04 3.80 -10.71
N GLU A 111 11.04 3.60 -9.85
CA GLU A 111 12.04 2.55 -10.04
C GLU A 111 11.41 1.14 -9.95
N SER A 112 10.43 0.94 -9.09
CA SER A 112 9.68 -0.30 -9.02
C SER A 112 8.88 -0.55 -10.32
N VAL A 113 8.17 0.46 -10.82
CA VAL A 113 7.40 0.36 -12.08
C VAL A 113 8.32 0.09 -13.26
N LYS A 114 9.48 0.74 -13.34
CA LYS A 114 10.47 0.44 -14.41
C LYS A 114 10.95 -1.01 -14.39
N LYS A 115 10.97 -1.63 -13.23
CA LYS A 115 11.36 -3.04 -13.07
C LYS A 115 10.23 -4.00 -13.43
N THR A 116 9.00 -3.70 -13.00
CA THR A 116 7.85 -4.61 -13.06
C THR A 116 6.91 -4.37 -14.23
N SER A 117 7.01 -3.21 -14.88
CA SER A 117 6.19 -2.74 -16.01
C SER A 117 4.68 -2.65 -15.73
N ARG A 118 4.23 -2.85 -14.49
CA ARG A 118 2.81 -2.88 -14.11
C ARG A 118 2.59 -2.26 -12.75
N LEU A 119 1.46 -1.59 -12.57
CA LEU A 119 1.13 -0.91 -11.32
C LEU A 119 -0.32 -1.12 -10.90
N VAL A 120 -0.51 -1.46 -9.62
CA VAL A 120 -1.78 -1.37 -8.90
C VAL A 120 -1.59 -0.45 -7.71
N THR A 121 -2.47 0.53 -7.53
CA THR A 121 -2.54 1.35 -6.32
C THR A 121 -3.72 0.93 -5.46
N CYS A 122 -3.53 0.87 -4.13
CA CYS A 122 -4.52 0.40 -3.18
C CYS A 122 -4.76 1.42 -2.08
N GLU A 123 -6.00 1.88 -1.95
CA GLU A 123 -6.42 2.84 -0.93
C GLU A 123 -7.87 2.58 -0.48
N GLU A 124 -8.21 2.88 0.78
CA GLU A 124 -9.61 2.80 1.25
C GLU A 124 -10.44 4.02 0.85
N GLY A 125 -9.78 5.09 0.47
CA GLY A 125 -10.42 6.32 0.01
C GLY A 125 -11.23 6.13 -1.27
N PHE A 126 -11.99 7.16 -1.62
CA PHE A 126 -12.77 7.18 -2.86
C PHE A 126 -11.88 7.23 -4.10
N PRO A 127 -12.35 6.73 -5.26
CA PRO A 127 -11.58 6.82 -6.50
C PRO A 127 -11.39 8.28 -6.95
N PHE A 128 -12.35 9.15 -6.64
CA PHE A 128 -12.26 10.57 -6.97
C PHE A 128 -11.31 11.30 -6.01
N ALA A 129 -10.32 12.00 -6.56
CA ALA A 129 -9.30 12.74 -5.82
C ALA A 129 -8.47 11.91 -4.83
N GLY A 130 -8.45 10.56 -4.96
CA GLY A 130 -7.61 9.70 -4.16
C GLY A 130 -6.13 9.79 -4.56
N ILE A 131 -5.23 9.40 -3.64
CA ILE A 131 -3.77 9.47 -3.86
C ILE A 131 -3.31 8.58 -5.01
N GLY A 132 -4.02 7.49 -5.30
CA GLY A 132 -3.74 6.64 -6.44
C GLY A 132 -3.84 7.35 -7.78
N ALA A 133 -4.65 8.41 -7.90
CA ALA A 133 -4.70 9.25 -9.11
C ALA A 133 -3.43 10.09 -9.27
N GLU A 134 -2.91 10.66 -8.18
CA GLU A 134 -1.65 11.39 -8.17
C GLU A 134 -0.47 10.48 -8.53
N ILE A 135 -0.41 9.28 -7.91
CA ILE A 135 0.63 8.29 -8.21
C ILE A 135 0.57 7.90 -9.69
N ALA A 136 -0.63 7.61 -10.21
CA ALA A 136 -0.81 7.26 -11.60
C ALA A 136 -0.31 8.37 -12.54
N MET A 137 -0.60 9.64 -12.24
CA MET A 137 -0.13 10.77 -13.04
C MET A 137 1.40 10.90 -13.02
N GLN A 138 2.03 10.77 -11.85
CA GLN A 138 3.48 10.81 -11.73
C GLN A 138 4.17 9.67 -12.49
N VAL A 139 3.58 8.47 -12.50
CA VAL A 139 4.08 7.33 -13.29
C VAL A 139 3.90 7.59 -14.79
N MET A 140 2.77 8.16 -15.20
CA MET A 140 2.55 8.56 -16.60
C MET A 140 3.57 9.60 -17.08
N GLU A 141 3.97 10.54 -16.22
CA GLU A 141 4.96 11.58 -16.58
C GLU A 141 6.39 11.04 -16.64
N GLN A 142 6.74 10.03 -15.81
CA GLN A 142 8.13 9.64 -15.58
C GLN A 142 8.49 8.21 -16.01
N ALA A 143 7.49 7.37 -16.25
CA ALA A 143 7.67 5.95 -16.55
C ALA A 143 6.64 5.38 -17.55
N PHE A 144 5.98 6.23 -18.34
CA PHE A 144 4.97 5.79 -19.32
C PHE A 144 5.51 4.71 -20.26
N ASP A 145 6.70 4.91 -20.82
CA ASP A 145 7.32 3.99 -21.78
C ASP A 145 7.67 2.61 -21.20
N TRP A 146 7.55 2.46 -19.87
CA TRP A 146 7.81 1.21 -19.16
C TRP A 146 6.55 0.41 -18.85
N LEU A 147 5.36 1.00 -19.08
CA LEU A 147 4.10 0.35 -18.75
C LEU A 147 3.66 -0.63 -19.83
N ASP A 148 3.45 -1.89 -19.45
CA ASP A 148 2.88 -2.94 -20.31
C ASP A 148 1.36 -3.01 -20.22
N ALA A 149 0.75 -2.33 -19.24
CA ALA A 149 -0.69 -2.33 -19.02
C ALA A 149 -1.15 -1.01 -18.41
N PRO A 150 -2.43 -0.63 -18.55
CA PRO A 150 -3.01 0.48 -17.81
C PRO A 150 -2.85 0.30 -16.29
N ILE A 151 -2.63 1.40 -15.59
CA ILE A 151 -2.53 1.41 -14.13
C ILE A 151 -3.90 1.07 -13.54
N ALA A 152 -3.95 0.03 -12.71
CA ALA A 152 -5.16 -0.34 -11.99
C ALA A 152 -5.22 0.37 -10.64
N ARG A 153 -6.44 0.72 -10.21
CA ARG A 153 -6.69 1.36 -8.91
C ARG A 153 -7.72 0.58 -8.14
N VAL A 154 -7.35 0.10 -6.97
CA VAL A 154 -8.25 -0.55 -6.00
C VAL A 154 -8.58 0.46 -4.92
N THR A 155 -9.85 0.85 -4.84
CA THR A 155 -10.33 1.95 -3.99
C THR A 155 -11.60 1.54 -3.25
N GLY A 156 -11.96 2.30 -2.22
CA GLY A 156 -13.31 2.25 -1.66
C GLY A 156 -14.36 2.61 -2.72
N LYS A 157 -15.60 2.21 -2.47
CA LYS A 157 -16.74 2.63 -3.32
C LYS A 157 -17.06 4.10 -3.07
N ASP A 158 -17.45 4.81 -4.13
CA ASP A 158 -17.85 6.22 -4.04
C ASP A 158 -19.28 6.33 -3.50
N VAL A 159 -19.42 5.97 -2.24
CA VAL A 159 -20.71 6.01 -1.50
C VAL A 159 -20.42 6.45 -0.05
N PRO A 160 -21.40 7.08 0.63
CA PRO A 160 -21.28 7.31 2.06
C PRO A 160 -21.06 5.99 2.79
N MET A 161 -20.14 5.97 3.77
CA MET A 161 -19.79 4.75 4.51
C MET A 161 -21.02 4.20 5.24
N PRO A 162 -21.46 2.98 4.91
CA PRO A 162 -22.59 2.36 5.59
C PRO A 162 -22.23 1.96 7.02
N TYR A 163 -23.22 2.04 7.93
CA TYR A 163 -23.03 1.61 9.32
C TYR A 163 -23.11 0.08 9.50
N ALA A 164 -23.90 -0.60 8.67
CA ALA A 164 -24.08 -2.05 8.78
C ALA A 164 -22.81 -2.79 8.28
N ALA A 165 -22.25 -3.67 9.09
CA ALA A 165 -20.98 -4.34 8.83
C ALA A 165 -20.91 -5.09 7.47
N ASN A 166 -22.02 -5.69 7.02
CA ASN A 166 -22.09 -6.33 5.72
C ASN A 166 -22.03 -5.34 4.54
N LEU A 167 -22.60 -4.15 4.70
CA LEU A 167 -22.52 -3.09 3.69
C LEU A 167 -21.20 -2.36 3.72
N GLU A 168 -20.63 -2.16 4.92
CA GLU A 168 -19.29 -1.61 5.09
C GLU A 168 -18.25 -2.50 4.38
N ALA A 169 -18.32 -3.82 4.57
CA ALA A 169 -17.45 -4.77 3.88
C ALA A 169 -17.55 -4.71 2.34
N LEU A 170 -18.71 -4.35 1.81
CA LEU A 170 -18.92 -4.14 0.36
C LEU A 170 -18.42 -2.78 -0.12
N ALA A 171 -18.34 -1.79 0.77
CA ALA A 171 -17.88 -0.45 0.45
C ALA A 171 -16.34 -0.34 0.49
N LEU A 172 -15.68 -1.12 1.34
CA LEU A 172 -14.22 -1.12 1.49
C LEU A 172 -13.54 -2.14 0.57
N PRO A 173 -12.38 -1.82 -0.01
CA PRO A 173 -11.66 -2.75 -0.87
C PRO A 173 -11.14 -3.94 -0.06
N GLN A 174 -11.27 -5.13 -0.61
CA GLN A 174 -10.88 -6.38 0.01
C GLN A 174 -9.63 -6.98 -0.67
N ILE A 175 -9.06 -8.03 -0.06
CA ILE A 175 -7.91 -8.77 -0.60
C ILE A 175 -8.23 -9.31 -2.00
N ASP A 176 -9.47 -9.79 -2.21
CA ASP A 176 -9.93 -10.31 -3.50
C ASP A 176 -9.93 -9.23 -4.60
N ASP A 177 -10.23 -7.97 -4.25
CA ASP A 177 -10.20 -6.85 -5.20
C ASP A 177 -8.77 -6.57 -5.66
N ILE A 178 -7.80 -6.58 -4.73
CA ILE A 178 -6.38 -6.39 -5.05
C ILE A 178 -5.86 -7.54 -5.91
N PHE A 179 -6.16 -8.78 -5.50
CA PHE A 179 -5.76 -9.96 -6.23
C PHE A 179 -6.31 -9.96 -7.66
N ALA A 180 -7.61 -9.69 -7.83
CA ALA A 180 -8.25 -9.65 -9.14
C ALA A 180 -7.68 -8.53 -10.03
N ALA A 181 -7.48 -7.34 -9.48
CA ALA A 181 -6.88 -6.22 -10.21
C ALA A 181 -5.46 -6.53 -10.68
N ALA A 182 -4.62 -7.04 -9.77
CA ALA A 182 -3.23 -7.39 -10.08
C ALA A 182 -3.14 -8.50 -11.13
N ARG A 183 -3.94 -9.55 -10.98
CA ARG A 183 -4.01 -10.65 -11.95
C ARG A 183 -4.45 -10.16 -13.34
N THR A 184 -5.53 -9.38 -13.41
CA THR A 184 -6.01 -8.82 -14.68
C THR A 184 -4.94 -7.95 -15.35
N THR A 185 -4.20 -7.15 -14.56
CA THR A 185 -3.10 -6.32 -15.07
C THR A 185 -1.95 -7.17 -15.60
N CYS A 186 -1.67 -8.33 -15.01
CA CYS A 186 -0.64 -9.27 -15.49
C CYS A 186 -1.09 -10.07 -16.73
N ASP A 187 -2.36 -10.49 -16.79
CA ASP A 187 -2.90 -11.29 -17.92
C ASP A 187 -3.02 -10.46 -19.21
N GLY A 188 -2.95 -9.13 -19.13
CA GLY A 188 -3.16 -8.19 -20.21
C GLY A 188 -4.65 -8.02 -20.55
N PHE A 189 -4.95 -6.93 -21.23
CA PHE A 189 -6.28 -6.71 -21.81
C PHE A 189 -6.41 -7.57 -23.06
N LYS A 190 -7.00 -8.76 -22.91
CA LYS A 190 -7.42 -9.57 -24.07
C LYS A 190 -8.77 -9.13 -24.55
#